data_e2d98abecf6f1f16c7f9f311bceb1cd3
#
_entry.id   e2d98abecf6f1f16c7f9f311bceb1cd3
#
_cell.length_a   1.000
_cell.length_b   1.000
_cell.length_c   1.000
_cell.angle_alpha   90.00
_cell.angle_beta   90.00
_cell.angle_gamma   90.00
#
_symmetry.space_group_name_H-M   'P 1'
#
loop_
_entity.id
_entity.type
_entity.pdbx_description
1 polymer ?
#
loop_
_entity_poly.entity_id
_entity_poly.type
_entity_poly.pdbx_seq_one_letter_code
_entity_poly.pdbx_strand_id
1 'polypeptide(L)'
;MSVNWIKETYGTEKPIVAMCHFQAMPGDPYYDKGKGMKDILDKARHDLLALQKGGVDAIMFSNEFSLPYLTKVKAETVACMARIIGELKDEIEVPFGVNCLWDPIASLDLAVATDAKFIREIFTGVYASDFGLWNTNCGETVRHQREIGAENVKLMFNIVPEAAKYLTDRKIESIAKTTVFNCRPDVLCVSGATAGTATDPEILRR
;
A
#
# COMPACT_ATOMS: atom_id res chain seq x y z
N MET A 1 -11.92 18.56 6.34
CA MET A 1 -10.61 18.97 5.79
C MET A 1 -10.77 19.04 4.28
N SER A 2 -10.30 20.09 3.64
CA SER A 2 -10.47 20.25 2.19
C SER A 2 -9.62 19.20 1.45
N VAL A 3 -10.14 18.67 0.35
CA VAL A 3 -9.50 17.66 -0.54
C VAL A 3 -8.29 18.28 -1.29
N ASN A 4 -7.76 19.40 -0.83
CA ASN A 4 -6.74 20.17 -1.54
C ASN A 4 -5.37 19.46 -1.57
N TRP A 5 -5.07 18.63 -0.55
CA TRP A 5 -3.79 17.93 -0.47
C TRP A 5 -3.54 16.98 -1.66
N ILE A 6 -4.60 16.40 -2.24
CA ILE A 6 -4.48 15.54 -3.44
C ILE A 6 -3.89 16.38 -4.59
N LYS A 7 -4.48 17.55 -4.87
CA LYS A 7 -4.00 18.44 -5.91
C LYS A 7 -2.62 19.02 -5.61
N GLU A 8 -2.36 19.34 -4.35
CA GLU A 8 -1.05 19.83 -3.89
C GLU A 8 0.05 18.78 -4.04
N THR A 9 -0.27 17.50 -3.78
CA THR A 9 0.71 16.40 -3.84
C THR A 9 0.91 15.88 -5.27
N TYR A 10 -0.18 15.74 -6.03
CA TYR A 10 -0.15 15.05 -7.32
C TYR A 10 -0.34 15.96 -8.54
N GLY A 11 -0.57 17.27 -8.34
CA GLY A 11 -0.83 18.21 -9.42
C GLY A 11 -2.22 18.11 -10.06
N THR A 12 -3.00 17.10 -9.73
CA THR A 12 -4.34 16.83 -10.26
C THR A 12 -5.32 16.42 -9.17
N GLU A 13 -6.61 16.57 -9.42
CA GLU A 13 -7.68 16.14 -8.49
C GLU A 13 -8.02 14.65 -8.63
N LYS A 14 -7.61 14.02 -9.73
CA LYS A 14 -7.87 12.60 -10.04
C LYS A 14 -6.57 11.91 -10.45
N PRO A 15 -5.64 11.70 -9.52
CA PRO A 15 -4.34 11.14 -9.84
C PRO A 15 -4.44 9.67 -10.26
N ILE A 16 -3.63 9.32 -11.25
CA ILE A 16 -3.36 7.92 -11.60
C ILE A 16 -2.15 7.48 -10.76
N VAL A 17 -2.41 6.60 -9.79
CA VAL A 17 -1.37 5.97 -8.98
C VAL A 17 -1.07 4.60 -9.56
N ALA A 18 0.10 4.42 -10.14
CA ALA A 18 0.51 3.16 -10.73
C ALA A 18 1.29 2.28 -9.74
N MET A 19 1.23 0.97 -9.95
CA MET A 19 1.88 0.00 -9.08
C MET A 19 3.23 -0.41 -9.66
N CYS A 20 4.29 -0.32 -8.86
CA CYS A 20 5.59 -0.89 -9.14
C CYS A 20 5.81 -2.08 -8.18
N HIS A 21 5.64 -3.29 -8.70
CA HIS A 21 5.62 -4.53 -7.93
C HIS A 21 7.01 -5.16 -7.86
N PHE A 22 7.55 -5.33 -6.65
CA PHE A 22 8.82 -6.04 -6.45
C PHE A 22 8.64 -7.53 -6.59
N GLN A 23 9.60 -8.16 -7.25
CA GLN A 23 9.71 -9.61 -7.32
C GLN A 23 9.97 -10.21 -5.93
N ALA A 24 9.79 -11.52 -5.79
CA ALA A 24 10.06 -12.23 -4.54
C ALA A 24 11.48 -11.91 -4.03
N MET A 25 11.57 -11.51 -2.76
CA MET A 25 12.79 -11.03 -2.12
C MET A 25 13.42 -12.09 -1.21
N PRO A 26 14.66 -11.91 -0.73
CA PRO A 26 15.25 -12.77 0.28
C PRO A 26 14.30 -12.98 1.46
N GLY A 27 14.04 -14.26 1.81
CA GLY A 27 13.05 -14.65 2.81
C GLY A 27 11.73 -15.15 2.23
N ASP A 28 11.38 -14.75 1.01
CA ASP A 28 10.18 -15.21 0.33
C ASP A 28 10.37 -16.64 -0.25
N PRO A 29 9.31 -17.47 -0.28
CA PRO A 29 9.39 -18.84 -0.79
C PRO A 29 9.84 -18.93 -2.26
N TYR A 30 9.48 -17.94 -3.07
CA TYR A 30 9.77 -17.93 -4.51
C TYR A 30 11.00 -17.07 -4.88
N TYR A 31 11.80 -16.67 -3.89
CA TYR A 31 13.03 -15.92 -4.16
C TYR A 31 14.04 -16.73 -4.98
N ASP A 32 14.45 -16.18 -6.13
CA ASP A 32 15.47 -16.78 -6.99
C ASP A 32 16.88 -16.39 -6.51
N LYS A 33 17.49 -17.27 -5.71
CA LYS A 33 18.85 -17.06 -5.19
C LYS A 33 19.92 -16.95 -6.29
N GLY A 34 19.68 -17.53 -7.47
CA GLY A 34 20.62 -17.50 -8.59
C GLY A 34 20.69 -16.13 -9.25
N LYS A 35 19.59 -15.38 -9.25
CA LYS A 35 19.52 -14.02 -9.81
C LYS A 35 19.84 -12.95 -8.76
N GLY A 36 19.43 -13.16 -7.53
CA GLY A 36 19.72 -12.27 -6.41
C GLY A 36 19.02 -10.92 -6.47
N MET A 37 19.39 -10.04 -5.52
CA MET A 37 18.81 -8.69 -5.37
C MET A 37 19.03 -7.78 -6.59
N LYS A 38 20.07 -8.02 -7.37
CA LYS A 38 20.35 -7.22 -8.58
C LYS A 38 19.25 -7.35 -9.62
N ASP A 39 18.75 -8.57 -9.87
CA ASP A 39 17.67 -8.81 -10.84
C ASP A 39 16.37 -8.13 -10.40
N ILE A 40 16.08 -8.15 -9.09
CA ILE A 40 14.91 -7.48 -8.53
C ILE A 40 15.01 -5.96 -8.73
N LEU A 41 16.17 -5.38 -8.45
CA LEU A 41 16.42 -3.95 -8.64
C LEU A 41 16.33 -3.55 -10.12
N ASP A 42 16.94 -4.32 -11.02
CA ASP A 42 16.92 -4.04 -12.46
C ASP A 42 15.48 -4.07 -13.02
N LYS A 43 14.65 -5.01 -12.56
CA LYS A 43 13.22 -5.07 -12.93
C LYS A 43 12.43 -3.91 -12.34
N ALA A 44 12.64 -3.59 -11.06
CA ALA A 44 11.97 -2.46 -10.43
C ALA A 44 12.31 -1.15 -11.12
N ARG A 45 13.57 -0.96 -11.53
CA ARG A 45 14.03 0.20 -12.31
C ARG A 45 13.34 0.26 -13.67
N HIS A 46 13.29 -0.89 -14.37
CA HIS A 46 12.62 -0.96 -15.67
C HIS A 46 11.15 -0.53 -15.57
N ASP A 47 10.43 -1.06 -14.58
CA ASP A 47 9.03 -0.77 -14.38
C ASP A 47 8.80 0.68 -13.93
N LEU A 48 9.63 1.20 -13.01
CA LEU A 48 9.61 2.61 -12.59
C LEU A 48 9.71 3.55 -13.79
N LEU A 49 10.74 3.37 -14.63
CA LEU A 49 10.98 4.24 -15.79
C LEU A 49 9.85 4.13 -16.84
N ALA A 50 9.32 2.92 -17.04
CA ALA A 50 8.19 2.69 -17.94
C ALA A 50 6.91 3.40 -17.46
N LEU A 51 6.61 3.32 -16.16
CA LEU A 51 5.44 3.97 -15.54
C LEU A 51 5.56 5.50 -15.65
N GLN A 52 6.71 6.07 -15.29
CA GLN A 52 6.94 7.52 -15.39
C GLN A 52 6.83 8.02 -16.84
N LYS A 53 7.42 7.29 -17.80
CA LYS A 53 7.29 7.58 -19.23
C LYS A 53 5.83 7.49 -19.69
N GLY A 54 5.02 6.64 -19.07
CA GLY A 54 3.58 6.53 -19.32
C GLY A 54 2.75 7.72 -18.83
N GLY A 55 3.36 8.63 -18.04
CA GLY A 55 2.70 9.85 -17.55
C GLY A 55 1.80 9.62 -16.34
N VAL A 56 2.15 8.69 -15.45
CA VAL A 56 1.42 8.49 -14.19
C VAL A 56 1.68 9.64 -13.22
N ASP A 57 0.72 9.96 -12.37
CA ASP A 57 0.83 11.06 -11.40
C ASP A 57 1.54 10.65 -10.10
N ALA A 58 1.57 9.36 -9.80
CA ALA A 58 2.26 8.80 -8.65
C ALA A 58 2.54 7.31 -8.84
N ILE A 59 3.46 6.78 -8.03
CA ILE A 59 3.82 5.35 -8.02
C ILE A 59 3.66 4.80 -6.60
N MET A 60 3.22 3.56 -6.47
CA MET A 60 3.24 2.81 -5.23
C MET A 60 4.10 1.56 -5.38
N PHE A 61 5.17 1.48 -4.58
CA PHE A 61 6.01 0.30 -4.50
C PHE A 61 5.40 -0.72 -3.54
N SER A 62 5.30 -1.98 -3.96
CA SER A 62 4.78 -3.05 -3.12
C SER A 62 5.52 -4.37 -3.33
N ASN A 63 5.48 -5.23 -2.31
CA ASN A 63 6.04 -6.57 -2.33
C ASN A 63 5.06 -7.61 -2.90
N GLU A 64 4.42 -7.33 -4.02
CA GLU A 64 3.33 -8.14 -4.61
C GLU A 64 3.71 -9.61 -4.82
N PHE A 65 4.97 -9.91 -5.13
CA PHE A 65 5.41 -11.28 -5.35
C PHE A 65 5.99 -11.97 -4.11
N SER A 66 5.82 -11.39 -2.90
CA SER A 66 6.13 -12.04 -1.62
C SER A 66 5.05 -13.06 -1.22
N LEU A 67 4.70 -13.95 -2.14
CA LEU A 67 3.66 -14.96 -1.97
C LEU A 67 4.15 -16.19 -1.19
N PRO A 68 3.27 -16.85 -0.36
CA PRO A 68 2.01 -16.32 0.17
C PRO A 68 2.26 -15.18 1.17
N TYR A 69 1.35 -14.21 1.23
CA TYR A 69 1.53 -13.02 2.06
C TYR A 69 1.51 -13.30 3.56
N LEU A 70 2.16 -12.41 4.31
CA LEU A 70 2.12 -12.36 5.76
C LEU A 70 1.34 -11.13 6.22
N THR A 71 0.55 -11.25 7.28
CA THR A 71 -0.12 -10.10 7.93
C THR A 71 0.81 -9.37 8.91
N LYS A 72 2.00 -9.91 9.13
CA LYS A 72 3.15 -9.31 9.80
C LYS A 72 4.39 -9.70 9.01
N VAL A 73 4.95 -8.75 8.28
CA VAL A 73 6.15 -9.01 7.48
C VAL A 73 7.38 -9.13 8.38
N LYS A 74 8.41 -9.76 7.86
CA LYS A 74 9.67 -9.90 8.57
C LYS A 74 10.60 -8.71 8.28
N ALA A 75 11.60 -8.51 9.14
CA ALA A 75 12.57 -7.42 9.00
C ALA A 75 13.30 -7.45 7.65
N GLU A 76 13.60 -8.64 7.11
CA GLU A 76 14.25 -8.77 5.81
C GLU A 76 13.40 -8.20 4.66
N THR A 77 12.07 -8.30 4.72
CA THR A 77 11.18 -7.70 3.72
C THR A 77 11.34 -6.19 3.69
N VAL A 78 11.20 -5.54 4.85
CA VAL A 78 11.35 -4.08 4.98
C VAL A 78 12.76 -3.63 4.54
N ALA A 79 13.80 -4.34 4.98
CA ALA A 79 15.18 -4.03 4.64
C ALA A 79 15.44 -4.13 3.12
N CYS A 80 14.92 -5.18 2.46
CA CYS A 80 15.06 -5.35 1.01
C CYS A 80 14.31 -4.26 0.24
N MET A 81 13.07 -3.94 0.64
CA MET A 81 12.27 -2.88 0.00
C MET A 81 12.94 -1.52 0.19
N ALA A 82 13.40 -1.19 1.40
CA ALA A 82 14.11 0.06 1.66
C ALA A 82 15.39 0.20 0.82
N ARG A 83 16.15 -0.90 0.68
CA ARG A 83 17.32 -0.93 -0.18
C ARG A 83 16.96 -0.66 -1.65
N ILE A 84 15.96 -1.37 -2.20
CA ILE A 84 15.55 -1.20 -3.60
C ILE A 84 15.12 0.24 -3.86
N ILE A 85 14.23 0.79 -3.01
CA ILE A 85 13.75 2.17 -3.16
C ILE A 85 14.90 3.18 -3.00
N GLY A 86 15.80 2.95 -2.04
CA GLY A 86 16.97 3.80 -1.83
C GLY A 86 17.91 3.83 -3.03
N GLU A 87 18.14 2.69 -3.69
CA GLU A 87 18.95 2.63 -4.92
C GLU A 87 18.26 3.25 -6.14
N LEU A 88 16.92 3.39 -6.11
CA LEU A 88 16.13 4.04 -7.17
C LEU A 88 15.82 5.52 -6.88
N LYS A 89 16.16 6.03 -5.70
CA LYS A 89 15.69 7.32 -5.18
C LYS A 89 15.89 8.48 -6.14
N ASP A 90 17.06 8.55 -6.76
CA ASP A 90 17.43 9.64 -7.68
C ASP A 90 16.74 9.52 -9.06
N GLU A 91 16.13 8.38 -9.34
CA GLU A 91 15.39 8.09 -10.59
C GLU A 91 13.88 8.30 -10.44
N ILE A 92 13.38 8.52 -9.19
CA ILE A 92 11.96 8.71 -8.90
C ILE A 92 11.60 10.19 -9.13
N GLU A 93 10.83 10.48 -10.17
CA GLU A 93 10.45 11.83 -10.59
C GLU A 93 9.05 12.26 -10.14
N VAL A 94 8.22 11.30 -9.66
CA VAL A 94 6.84 11.54 -9.22
C VAL A 94 6.67 11.22 -7.73
N PRO A 95 5.67 11.78 -7.04
CA PRO A 95 5.35 11.37 -5.67
C PRO A 95 5.14 9.85 -5.59
N PHE A 96 5.62 9.24 -4.51
CA PHE A 96 5.45 7.80 -4.35
C PHE A 96 4.96 7.41 -2.96
N GLY A 97 4.32 6.26 -2.91
CA GLY A 97 3.93 5.55 -1.71
C GLY A 97 4.55 4.17 -1.62
N VAL A 98 4.36 3.52 -0.49
CA VAL A 98 4.84 2.17 -0.22
C VAL A 98 3.75 1.31 0.41
N ASN A 99 3.88 0.00 0.20
CA ASN A 99 2.95 -0.99 0.76
C ASN A 99 3.72 -2.28 1.05
N CYS A 100 3.94 -2.57 2.34
CA CYS A 100 4.40 -3.88 2.80
C CYS A 100 3.16 -4.75 3.04
N LEU A 101 2.71 -5.46 2.02
CA LEU A 101 1.52 -6.32 2.06
C LEU A 101 1.65 -7.44 3.10
N TRP A 102 0.87 -7.56 4.17
CA TRP A 102 -0.24 -6.67 4.56
C TRP A 102 0.01 -6.13 5.98
N ASP A 103 1.05 -5.35 6.17
CA ASP A 103 1.51 -4.88 7.48
C ASP A 103 1.56 -3.35 7.52
N PRO A 104 0.54 -2.68 8.10
CA PRO A 104 0.49 -1.22 8.20
C PRO A 104 1.65 -0.61 8.99
N ILE A 105 2.15 -1.31 10.02
CA ILE A 105 3.27 -0.84 10.84
C ILE A 105 4.55 -0.85 10.00
N ALA A 106 4.85 -1.97 9.35
CA ALA A 106 6.01 -2.09 8.47
C ALA A 106 5.94 -1.11 7.28
N SER A 107 4.73 -0.86 6.75
CA SER A 107 4.52 0.14 5.69
C SER A 107 4.84 1.55 6.17
N LEU A 108 4.49 1.93 7.41
CA LEU A 108 4.86 3.21 8.01
C LEU A 108 6.37 3.33 8.23
N ASP A 109 7.00 2.29 8.78
CA ASP A 109 8.45 2.26 8.99
C ASP A 109 9.20 2.44 7.66
N LEU A 110 8.76 1.73 6.62
CA LEU A 110 9.31 1.85 5.27
C LEU A 110 9.07 3.24 4.69
N ALA A 111 7.87 3.82 4.90
CA ALA A 111 7.55 5.15 4.40
C ALA A 111 8.46 6.23 4.98
N VAL A 112 8.73 6.18 6.29
CA VAL A 112 9.68 7.10 6.94
C VAL A 112 11.09 6.89 6.42
N ALA A 113 11.54 5.64 6.29
CA ALA A 113 12.90 5.32 5.82
C ALA A 113 13.16 5.75 4.37
N THR A 114 12.10 5.90 3.55
CA THR A 114 12.22 6.20 2.12
C THR A 114 11.65 7.56 1.71
N ASP A 115 11.08 8.36 2.64
CA ASP A 115 10.36 9.61 2.40
C ASP A 115 9.10 9.44 1.53
N ALA A 116 8.46 8.28 1.56
CA ALA A 116 7.21 8.02 0.86
C ALA A 116 6.08 8.94 1.37
N LYS A 117 5.18 9.33 0.48
CA LYS A 117 4.11 10.30 0.79
C LYS A 117 2.84 9.65 1.30
N PHE A 118 2.63 8.37 1.02
CA PHE A 118 1.43 7.64 1.42
C PHE A 118 1.70 6.15 1.57
N ILE A 119 0.84 5.50 2.33
CA ILE A 119 0.71 4.04 2.39
C ILE A 119 -0.75 3.67 2.12
N ARG A 120 -0.98 2.49 1.52
CA ARG A 120 -2.31 1.92 1.31
C ARG A 120 -2.38 0.56 1.96
N GLU A 121 -3.24 0.42 2.97
CA GLU A 121 -3.36 -0.82 3.72
C GLU A 121 -4.79 -1.06 4.20
N ILE A 122 -5.00 -2.18 4.87
CA ILE A 122 -6.22 -2.52 5.58
C ILE A 122 -5.99 -2.19 7.06
N PHE A 123 -6.56 -1.09 7.50
CA PHE A 123 -6.36 -0.57 8.86
C PHE A 123 -7.51 -0.90 9.79
N THR A 124 -8.69 -1.21 9.24
CA THR A 124 -9.93 -1.40 10.00
C THR A 124 -10.64 -2.67 9.60
N GLY A 125 -11.35 -3.27 10.55
CA GLY A 125 -12.17 -4.44 10.35
C GLY A 125 -11.47 -5.76 10.69
N VAL A 126 -12.26 -6.82 10.63
CA VAL A 126 -11.79 -8.20 10.78
C VAL A 126 -12.29 -8.99 9.58
N TYR A 127 -11.41 -9.68 8.90
CA TYR A 127 -11.70 -10.38 7.65
C TYR A 127 -11.29 -11.84 7.73
N ALA A 128 -12.09 -12.74 7.14
CA ALA A 128 -11.67 -14.08 6.77
C ALA A 128 -11.11 -14.03 5.34
N SER A 129 -9.89 -14.50 5.14
CA SER A 129 -9.18 -14.42 3.87
C SER A 129 -8.40 -15.71 3.59
N ASP A 130 -7.80 -15.81 2.41
CA ASP A 130 -6.90 -16.90 2.04
C ASP A 130 -5.64 -16.95 2.92
N PHE A 131 -5.32 -15.84 3.62
CA PHE A 131 -4.19 -15.73 4.56
C PHE A 131 -4.59 -16.02 6.01
N GLY A 132 -5.80 -16.50 6.25
CA GLY A 132 -6.38 -16.73 7.56
C GLY A 132 -7.19 -15.54 8.09
N LEU A 133 -7.17 -15.34 9.41
CA LEU A 133 -7.90 -14.25 10.04
C LEU A 133 -7.11 -12.94 9.99
N TRP A 134 -7.69 -11.95 9.35
CA TRP A 134 -7.12 -10.62 9.24
C TRP A 134 -7.71 -9.70 10.30
N ASN A 135 -7.03 -9.60 11.42
CA ASN A 135 -7.44 -8.79 12.57
C ASN A 135 -6.64 -7.48 12.60
N THR A 136 -7.27 -6.38 12.24
CA THR A 136 -6.62 -5.07 12.15
C THR A 136 -6.67 -4.29 13.46
N ASN A 137 -5.73 -3.36 13.65
CA ASN A 137 -5.70 -2.45 14.79
C ASN A 137 -5.31 -1.03 14.36
N CYS A 138 -6.28 -0.27 13.86
CA CYS A 138 -6.08 1.11 13.44
C CYS A 138 -5.54 2.00 14.57
N GLY A 139 -6.00 1.76 15.80
CA GLY A 139 -5.56 2.54 16.97
C GLY A 139 -4.08 2.40 17.27
N GLU A 140 -3.50 1.21 17.08
CA GLU A 140 -2.07 0.97 17.18
C GLU A 140 -1.31 1.67 16.03
N THR A 141 -1.80 1.50 14.81
CA THR A 141 -1.18 2.07 13.61
C THR A 141 -1.04 3.60 13.69
N VAL A 142 -2.11 4.32 14.07
CA VAL A 142 -2.04 5.80 14.13
C VAL A 142 -1.21 6.32 15.32
N ARG A 143 -1.06 5.52 16.39
CA ARG A 143 -0.13 5.84 17.48
C ARG A 143 1.31 5.64 17.03
N HIS A 144 1.60 4.53 16.37
CA HIS A 144 2.90 4.27 15.78
C HIS A 144 3.30 5.37 14.77
N GLN A 145 2.37 5.76 13.88
CA GLN A 145 2.58 6.88 12.96
C GLN A 145 3.06 8.14 13.69
N ARG A 146 2.44 8.45 14.82
CA ARG A 146 2.82 9.61 15.65
C ARG A 146 4.18 9.42 16.34
N GLU A 147 4.44 8.23 16.88
CA GLU A 147 5.66 7.90 17.61
C GLU A 147 6.91 8.02 16.72
N ILE A 148 6.80 7.63 15.45
CA ILE A 148 7.92 7.68 14.49
C ILE A 148 7.99 8.97 13.67
N GLY A 149 7.13 9.97 13.96
CA GLY A 149 7.12 11.25 13.24
C GLY A 149 6.59 11.18 11.81
N ALA A 150 5.70 10.23 11.53
CA ALA A 150 5.15 9.96 10.19
C ALA A 150 3.82 10.67 9.90
N GLU A 151 3.47 11.76 10.60
CA GLU A 151 2.20 12.45 10.46
C GLU A 151 1.96 13.04 9.06
N ASN A 152 3.03 13.22 8.29
CA ASN A 152 2.94 13.68 6.92
C ASN A 152 2.62 12.55 5.92
N VAL A 153 2.78 11.28 6.32
CA VAL A 153 2.44 10.12 5.49
C VAL A 153 0.93 9.95 5.45
N LYS A 154 0.36 9.99 4.25
CA LYS A 154 -1.08 9.85 4.04
C LYS A 154 -1.53 8.40 4.15
N LEU A 155 -2.63 8.16 4.86
CA LEU A 155 -3.18 6.84 5.09
C LEU A 155 -4.36 6.58 4.14
N MET A 156 -4.17 5.69 3.16
CA MET A 156 -5.21 5.26 2.22
C MET A 156 -5.79 3.92 2.71
N PHE A 157 -7.01 3.97 3.25
CA PHE A 157 -7.68 2.82 3.86
C PHE A 157 -8.41 1.98 2.83
N ASN A 158 -7.98 0.76 2.57
CA ASN A 158 -8.76 -0.19 1.80
C ASN A 158 -9.85 -0.79 2.70
N ILE A 159 -11.11 -0.46 2.42
CA ILE A 159 -12.28 -0.93 3.16
C ILE A 159 -13.04 -2.08 2.46
N VAL A 160 -12.61 -2.44 1.25
CA VAL A 160 -13.10 -3.61 0.50
C VAL A 160 -11.87 -4.34 -0.05
N PRO A 161 -11.13 -5.10 0.80
CA PRO A 161 -9.99 -5.86 0.34
C PRO A 161 -10.40 -7.01 -0.57
N GLU A 162 -9.56 -7.31 -1.53
CA GLU A 162 -9.69 -8.49 -2.38
C GLU A 162 -9.41 -9.78 -1.60
N ALA A 163 -9.89 -10.92 -2.11
CA ALA A 163 -9.69 -12.25 -1.54
C ALA A 163 -10.04 -12.37 -0.05
N ALA A 164 -10.94 -11.52 0.45
CA ALA A 164 -11.32 -11.48 1.86
C ALA A 164 -12.80 -11.11 2.05
N LYS A 165 -13.38 -11.61 3.12
CA LYS A 165 -14.75 -11.27 3.52
C LYS A 165 -14.75 -10.66 4.92
N TYR A 166 -15.39 -9.49 5.06
CA TYR A 166 -15.62 -8.87 6.35
C TYR A 166 -16.50 -9.78 7.23
N LEU A 167 -16.09 -10.01 8.47
CA LEU A 167 -16.77 -10.99 9.35
C LEU A 167 -18.09 -10.50 9.92
N THR A 168 -18.44 -9.24 9.73
CA THR A 168 -19.74 -8.72 10.18
C THR A 168 -20.65 -8.41 9.00
N ASP A 169 -21.96 -8.58 9.19
CA ASP A 169 -22.97 -8.22 8.19
C ASP A 169 -23.27 -6.71 8.26
N ARG A 170 -22.34 -5.91 7.75
CA ARG A 170 -22.46 -4.44 7.68
C ARG A 170 -22.47 -3.97 6.24
N LYS A 171 -23.35 -3.02 5.93
CA LYS A 171 -23.38 -2.36 4.63
C LYS A 171 -22.14 -1.50 4.45
N ILE A 172 -21.62 -1.43 3.21
CA ILE A 172 -20.39 -0.69 2.89
C ILE A 172 -20.50 0.79 3.26
N GLU A 173 -21.67 1.40 3.10
CA GLU A 173 -21.91 2.79 3.47
C GLU A 173 -21.75 3.02 4.98
N SER A 174 -22.17 2.04 5.79
CA SER A 174 -22.00 2.11 7.25
C SER A 174 -20.53 1.90 7.65
N ILE A 175 -19.82 1.01 6.96
CA ILE A 175 -18.38 0.81 7.16
C ILE A 175 -17.64 2.10 6.83
N ALA A 176 -17.87 2.69 5.65
CA ALA A 176 -17.24 3.93 5.22
C ALA A 176 -17.47 5.07 6.23
N LYS A 177 -18.73 5.33 6.62
CA LYS A 177 -19.09 6.38 7.58
C LYS A 177 -18.41 6.21 8.94
N THR A 178 -18.41 4.99 9.49
CA THR A 178 -17.78 4.73 10.79
C THR A 178 -16.26 4.76 10.74
N THR A 179 -15.65 4.32 9.61
CA THR A 179 -14.21 4.41 9.40
C THR A 179 -13.76 5.87 9.34
N VAL A 180 -14.46 6.71 8.58
CA VAL A 180 -14.17 8.14 8.51
C VAL A 180 -14.32 8.81 9.88
N PHE A 181 -15.38 8.49 10.62
CA PHE A 181 -15.62 9.07 11.93
C PHE A 181 -14.57 8.67 12.98
N ASN A 182 -14.28 7.36 13.07
CA ASN A 182 -13.44 6.81 14.14
C ASN A 182 -11.94 6.89 13.83
N CYS A 183 -11.54 6.78 12.56
CA CYS A 183 -10.14 6.55 12.17
C CYS A 183 -9.56 7.67 11.31
N ARG A 184 -10.41 8.56 10.78
CA ARG A 184 -10.00 9.75 10.00
C ARG A 184 -9.00 9.43 8.87
N PRO A 185 -9.32 8.51 7.95
CA PRO A 185 -8.46 8.22 6.81
C PRO A 185 -8.27 9.45 5.92
N ASP A 186 -7.14 9.54 5.23
CA ASP A 186 -6.97 10.54 4.17
C ASP A 186 -7.73 10.15 2.90
N VAL A 187 -7.80 8.84 2.58
CA VAL A 187 -8.54 8.28 1.44
C VAL A 187 -9.18 6.95 1.84
N LEU A 188 -10.37 6.66 1.29
CA LEU A 188 -10.95 5.32 1.29
C LEU A 188 -10.71 4.69 -0.07
N CYS A 189 -10.24 3.44 -0.07
CA CYS A 189 -9.99 2.63 -1.26
C CYS A 189 -10.97 1.46 -1.31
N VAL A 190 -11.38 1.10 -2.52
CA VAL A 190 -12.27 -0.03 -2.80
C VAL A 190 -11.63 -0.87 -3.89
N SER A 191 -11.27 -2.12 -3.59
CA SER A 191 -10.69 -3.05 -4.55
C SER A 191 -11.76 -3.78 -5.37
N GLY A 192 -11.35 -4.37 -6.48
CA GLY A 192 -12.13 -5.38 -7.19
C GLY A 192 -12.17 -6.72 -6.44
N ALA A 193 -12.81 -7.73 -7.02
CA ALA A 193 -12.94 -9.05 -6.39
C ALA A 193 -11.59 -9.78 -6.25
N THR A 194 -10.69 -9.56 -7.19
CA THR A 194 -9.31 -10.10 -7.21
C THR A 194 -8.35 -9.06 -7.75
N ALA A 195 -7.06 -9.27 -7.56
CA ALA A 195 -6.01 -8.43 -8.16
C ALA A 195 -6.22 -8.29 -9.68
N GLY A 196 -6.11 -7.07 -10.19
CA GLY A 196 -6.33 -6.75 -11.61
C GLY A 196 -7.79 -6.72 -12.08
N THR A 197 -8.76 -6.96 -11.19
CA THR A 197 -10.19 -6.85 -11.53
C THR A 197 -10.70 -5.44 -11.22
N ALA A 198 -11.50 -4.88 -12.14
CA ALA A 198 -12.12 -3.57 -11.95
C ALA A 198 -13.06 -3.58 -10.73
N THR A 199 -13.05 -2.49 -9.98
CA THR A 199 -13.99 -2.26 -8.89
C THR A 199 -15.43 -2.12 -9.43
N ASP A 200 -16.40 -2.67 -8.71
CA ASP A 200 -17.82 -2.48 -9.02
C ASP A 200 -18.22 -1.01 -8.86
N PRO A 201 -18.65 -0.32 -9.93
CA PRO A 201 -19.05 1.08 -9.87
C PRO A 201 -20.21 1.35 -8.90
N GLU A 202 -21.08 0.37 -8.66
CA GLU A 202 -22.20 0.54 -7.72
C GLU A 202 -21.72 0.64 -6.25
N ILE A 203 -20.63 -0.03 -5.90
CA ILE A 203 -20.01 0.11 -4.57
C ILE A 203 -19.47 1.53 -4.38
N LEU A 204 -18.89 2.11 -5.42
CA LEU A 204 -18.33 3.47 -5.37
C LEU A 204 -19.40 4.57 -5.30
N ARG A 205 -20.63 4.30 -5.75
CA ARG A 205 -21.75 5.26 -5.71
C ARG A 205 -22.50 5.31 -4.38
N ARG A 206 -22.28 4.32 -3.53
CA ARG A 206 -22.92 4.20 -2.21
C ARG A 206 -22.14 4.93 -1.12
#